data_65d5e0340cc35d7b024f6a799f2ef85c
#
_entry.id   65d5e0340cc35d7b024f6a799f2ef85c
#
_cell.length_a   1.000
_cell.length_b   1.000
_cell.length_c   1.000
_cell.angle_alpha   90.00
_cell.angle_beta   90.00
_cell.angle_gamma   90.00
#
_symmetry.space_group_name_H-M   'P 1'
#
loop_
_entity.id
_entity.type
_entity.pdbx_description
1 polymer ?
#
loop_
_entity_poly.entity_id
_entity_poly.type
_entity_poly.pdbx_seq_one_letter_code
_entity_poly.pdbx_strand_id
1 'polypeptide(L)'
;MRPTALAAATLALLLAAPVTGARAADDGHRGKQTLVLDGLVERVNWNDGDSFRILRGARDGEKARLVGYNTLESYGPVHFWGAFTGWDLYHTHKDATLLAKSEPWECTSSGKADGYGRILVVCPELRRRLIASGLAHIYAYGDEVPDPDLVKLQLQAQNERKGMWAKGIPRTIVTSVHSIDEPSSGGDDAKGPRTESYNRVCDTQTGKTFAVAHTTSFKTCDVFCYGGSCLLYVPFKERYGKQRAPCVTGDAGDKNRMTAMSHLDQPLVVDEK
;
A
#
# COMPACT_ATOMS: atom_id res chain seq x y z
N MET A 1 84.38 1.06 14.78
CA MET A 1 83.81 0.36 13.63
C MET A 1 82.52 -0.39 14.09
N ARG A 2 81.35 0.03 13.79
CA ARG A 2 80.07 -0.61 14.09
C ARG A 2 79.45 -1.04 12.79
N PRO A 3 78.96 -2.25 12.64
CA PRO A 3 78.19 -2.64 11.43
C PRO A 3 76.75 -2.19 11.52
N THR A 4 76.27 -1.62 10.44
CA THR A 4 74.90 -1.25 10.18
C THR A 4 74.07 -2.48 9.74
N ALA A 5 72.99 -2.79 10.48
CA ALA A 5 72.04 -3.84 10.10
C ALA A 5 70.98 -3.26 9.12
N LEU A 6 70.89 -3.85 7.93
CA LEU A 6 69.78 -3.62 6.99
C LEU A 6 68.56 -4.39 7.45
N ALA A 7 67.45 -3.68 7.68
CA ALA A 7 66.12 -4.29 7.88
C ALA A 7 65.47 -4.49 6.52
N ALA A 8 65.16 -5.73 6.16
CA ALA A 8 64.39 -6.09 5.02
C ALA A 8 62.87 -5.97 5.35
N ALA A 9 62.16 -5.07 4.69
CA ALA A 9 60.71 -4.94 4.77
C ALA A 9 60.04 -5.92 3.78
N THR A 10 59.37 -6.93 4.31
CA THR A 10 58.54 -7.86 3.54
C THR A 10 57.16 -7.21 3.27
N LEU A 11 56.89 -6.90 2.01
CA LEU A 11 55.60 -6.39 1.53
C LEU A 11 54.65 -7.56 1.33
N ALA A 12 53.67 -7.71 2.22
CA ALA A 12 52.58 -8.70 2.07
C ALA A 12 51.57 -8.21 1.06
N LEU A 13 51.51 -8.87 -0.10
CA LEU A 13 50.53 -8.61 -1.15
C LEU A 13 49.20 -9.31 -0.78
N LEU A 14 48.23 -8.55 -0.30
CA LEU A 14 46.85 -9.04 -0.08
C LEU A 14 46.13 -9.20 -1.44
N LEU A 15 46.03 -10.42 -1.90
CA LEU A 15 45.20 -10.79 -3.04
C LEU A 15 43.74 -10.70 -2.61
N ALA A 16 43.04 -9.62 -3.04
CA ALA A 16 41.59 -9.52 -2.95
C ALA A 16 40.97 -10.47 -3.97
N ALA A 17 40.27 -11.50 -3.50
CA ALA A 17 39.50 -12.37 -4.34
C ALA A 17 38.30 -11.58 -4.92
N PRO A 18 37.97 -11.70 -6.21
CA PRO A 18 36.78 -11.07 -6.77
C PRO A 18 35.52 -11.74 -6.19
N VAL A 19 34.67 -10.96 -5.53
CA VAL A 19 33.32 -11.38 -5.19
C VAL A 19 32.58 -11.48 -6.53
N THR A 20 32.45 -12.70 -7.03
CA THR A 20 31.57 -13.00 -8.17
C THR A 20 30.13 -12.88 -7.68
N GLY A 21 29.55 -11.67 -7.81
CA GLY A 21 28.12 -11.47 -7.70
C GLY A 21 27.43 -12.35 -8.73
N ALA A 22 26.69 -13.35 -8.28
CA ALA A 22 25.83 -14.14 -9.14
C ALA A 22 24.82 -13.20 -9.78
N ARG A 23 25.06 -12.81 -11.03
CA ARG A 23 24.05 -12.20 -11.88
C ARG A 23 22.95 -13.22 -12.06
N ALA A 24 21.78 -12.97 -11.46
CA ALA A 24 20.56 -13.68 -11.78
C ALA A 24 20.33 -13.53 -13.29
N ALA A 25 20.23 -14.66 -13.98
CA ALA A 25 19.94 -14.68 -15.40
C ALA A 25 18.59 -13.99 -15.65
N ASP A 26 18.61 -12.95 -16.44
CA ASP A 26 17.41 -12.28 -16.97
C ASP A 26 16.74 -13.23 -17.96
N ASP A 27 15.74 -13.98 -17.49
CA ASP A 27 14.97 -14.94 -18.29
C ASP A 27 13.77 -14.29 -19.00
N GLY A 28 13.94 -13.11 -19.57
CA GLY A 28 13.10 -12.57 -20.66
C GLY A 28 11.57 -12.50 -20.43
N HIS A 29 11.07 -12.61 -19.20
CA HIS A 29 9.64 -12.55 -18.89
C HIS A 29 9.28 -11.18 -18.29
N ARG A 30 8.75 -10.31 -19.12
CA ARG A 30 8.09 -9.06 -18.72
C ARG A 30 7.11 -9.32 -17.57
N GLY A 31 7.36 -8.73 -16.40
CA GLY A 31 6.36 -8.57 -15.34
C GLY A 31 6.55 -9.36 -14.07
N LYS A 32 7.64 -10.10 -13.88
CA LYS A 32 7.89 -10.82 -12.62
C LYS A 32 8.96 -10.10 -11.80
N GLN A 33 8.52 -9.49 -10.73
CA GLN A 33 9.40 -8.79 -9.80
C GLN A 33 9.84 -9.72 -8.69
N THR A 34 10.97 -9.41 -8.11
CA THR A 34 11.52 -10.14 -6.98
C THR A 34 11.59 -9.24 -5.77
N LEU A 35 11.53 -9.85 -4.59
CA LEU A 35 11.93 -9.25 -3.31
C LEU A 35 12.68 -10.30 -2.49
N VAL A 36 13.37 -9.87 -1.45
CA VAL A 36 14.00 -10.78 -0.49
C VAL A 36 13.09 -10.86 0.74
N LEU A 37 12.51 -12.03 0.98
CA LEU A 37 11.62 -12.28 2.11
C LEU A 37 12.27 -13.30 3.05
N ASP A 38 12.54 -12.89 4.28
CA ASP A 38 13.21 -13.73 5.29
C ASP A 38 14.56 -14.30 4.79
N GLY A 39 15.31 -13.51 4.01
CA GLY A 39 16.59 -13.89 3.41
C GLY A 39 16.49 -14.71 2.11
N LEU A 40 15.30 -15.01 1.64
CA LEU A 40 15.08 -15.77 0.40
C LEU A 40 14.56 -14.85 -0.72
N VAL A 41 15.11 -15.03 -1.92
CA VAL A 41 14.62 -14.31 -3.11
C VAL A 41 13.32 -14.94 -3.58
N GLU A 42 12.24 -14.17 -3.46
CA GLU A 42 10.89 -14.58 -3.88
C GLU A 42 10.46 -13.85 -5.14
N ARG A 43 9.81 -14.56 -6.05
CA ARG A 43 9.11 -13.95 -7.18
C ARG A 43 7.72 -13.51 -6.75
N VAL A 44 7.38 -12.26 -7.02
CA VAL A 44 6.10 -11.69 -6.57
C VAL A 44 5.35 -10.99 -7.69
N ASN A 45 4.04 -10.87 -7.49
CA ASN A 45 3.18 -9.96 -8.24
C ASN A 45 2.61 -8.93 -7.27
N TRP A 46 2.99 -7.67 -7.42
CA TRP A 46 2.44 -6.56 -6.67
C TRP A 46 1.02 -6.25 -7.14
N ASN A 47 0.06 -6.26 -6.23
CA ASN A 47 -1.30 -5.82 -6.49
C ASN A 47 -1.38 -4.29 -6.48
N ASP A 48 -0.73 -3.70 -5.48
CA ASP A 48 -0.63 -2.27 -5.19
C ASP A 48 0.69 -1.99 -4.45
N GLY A 49 0.82 -0.82 -3.82
CA GLY A 49 2.04 -0.46 -3.08
C GLY A 49 2.19 -1.12 -1.72
N ASP A 50 1.16 -1.82 -1.21
CA ASP A 50 1.16 -2.41 0.13
C ASP A 50 0.72 -3.88 0.18
N SER A 51 0.56 -4.52 -0.97
CA SER A 51 0.24 -5.96 -1.03
C SER A 51 0.81 -6.66 -2.26
N PHE A 52 1.17 -7.92 -2.09
CA PHE A 52 1.67 -8.75 -3.19
C PHE A 52 1.25 -10.21 -3.01
N ARG A 53 1.46 -11.00 -4.07
CA ARG A 53 1.33 -12.45 -4.06
C ARG A 53 2.67 -13.08 -4.45
N ILE A 54 3.08 -14.14 -3.75
CA ILE A 54 4.24 -14.97 -4.10
C ILE A 54 3.83 -15.88 -5.27
N LEU A 55 4.71 -16.02 -6.26
CA LEU A 55 4.39 -16.70 -7.52
C LEU A 55 5.07 -18.05 -7.70
N ARG A 56 6.05 -18.41 -6.88
CA ARG A 56 6.81 -19.67 -6.98
C ARG A 56 7.46 -20.03 -5.65
N GLY A 57 7.91 -21.29 -5.54
CA GLY A 57 8.61 -21.81 -4.39
C GLY A 57 7.69 -22.46 -3.37
N ALA A 58 8.20 -22.67 -2.17
CA ALA A 58 7.45 -23.33 -1.09
C ALA A 58 6.24 -22.49 -0.62
N ARG A 59 6.25 -21.19 -0.89
CA ARG A 59 5.22 -20.22 -0.50
C ARG A 59 4.34 -19.77 -1.69
N ASP A 60 4.34 -20.52 -2.80
CA ASP A 60 3.57 -20.17 -4.00
C ASP A 60 2.07 -19.99 -3.69
N GLY A 61 1.52 -18.89 -4.19
CA GLY A 61 0.13 -18.52 -3.97
C GLY A 61 -0.14 -17.73 -2.68
N GLU A 62 0.81 -17.69 -1.71
CA GLU A 62 0.64 -16.88 -0.51
C GLU A 62 0.46 -15.40 -0.87
N LYS A 63 -0.48 -14.78 -0.17
CA LYS A 63 -0.74 -13.33 -0.27
C LYS A 63 -0.09 -12.63 0.91
N ALA A 64 0.49 -11.48 0.67
CA ALA A 64 1.11 -10.66 1.68
C ALA A 64 0.43 -9.31 1.84
N ARG A 65 0.37 -8.81 3.07
CA ARG A 65 0.00 -7.44 3.44
C ARG A 65 1.19 -6.79 4.13
N LEU A 66 1.63 -5.66 3.61
CA LEU A 66 2.66 -4.86 4.26
C LEU A 66 2.03 -4.04 5.38
N VAL A 67 2.67 -4.05 6.55
CA VAL A 67 2.11 -3.44 7.77
C VAL A 67 2.74 -2.09 8.10
N GLY A 68 2.00 -1.28 8.88
CA GLY A 68 2.43 0.03 9.35
C GLY A 68 2.13 1.17 8.38
N TYR A 69 1.63 0.90 7.20
CA TYR A 69 1.20 1.90 6.23
C TYR A 69 0.10 1.36 5.30
N ASN A 70 -0.55 2.27 4.59
CA ASN A 70 -1.54 1.98 3.56
C ASN A 70 -1.28 2.85 2.33
N THR A 71 -1.43 2.27 1.14
CA THR A 71 -1.52 3.03 -0.11
C THR A 71 -2.97 3.29 -0.45
N LEU A 72 -3.23 4.19 -1.40
CA LEU A 72 -4.59 4.41 -1.86
C LEU A 72 -5.09 3.19 -2.63
N GLU A 73 -6.40 3.02 -2.65
CA GLU A 73 -7.04 1.86 -3.28
C GLU A 73 -6.79 1.83 -4.80
N SER A 74 -6.44 0.66 -5.29
CA SER A 74 -6.13 0.43 -6.70
C SER A 74 -7.29 -0.09 -7.51
N TYR A 75 -8.26 -0.70 -6.83
CA TYR A 75 -9.37 -1.40 -7.47
C TYR A 75 -10.67 -1.06 -6.75
N GLY A 76 -11.54 -0.37 -7.44
CA GLY A 76 -12.89 -0.08 -6.96
C GLY A 76 -12.98 1.25 -6.24
N PRO A 77 -12.86 1.33 -4.91
CA PRO A 77 -13.07 2.58 -4.20
C PRO A 77 -12.16 3.71 -4.68
N VAL A 78 -12.71 4.91 -4.81
CA VAL A 78 -12.00 6.11 -5.28
C VAL A 78 -11.99 7.13 -4.16
N HIS A 79 -10.82 7.64 -3.87
CA HIS A 79 -10.62 8.66 -2.84
C HIS A 79 -10.81 10.07 -3.38
N PHE A 80 -11.25 10.97 -2.49
CA PHE A 80 -11.38 12.41 -2.75
C PHE A 80 -10.99 13.21 -1.51
N TRP A 81 -10.21 14.28 -1.66
CA TRP A 81 -9.99 15.33 -0.66
C TRP A 81 -9.32 16.55 -1.26
N GLY A 82 -9.46 17.70 -0.60
CA GLY A 82 -8.88 18.96 -1.03
C GLY A 82 -9.27 19.31 -2.47
N ALA A 83 -8.30 19.75 -3.25
CA ALA A 83 -8.49 20.06 -4.67
C ALA A 83 -8.07 18.90 -5.60
N PHE A 84 -7.98 17.67 -5.08
CA PHE A 84 -7.74 16.49 -5.90
C PHE A 84 -9.02 16.03 -6.61
N THR A 85 -8.85 15.63 -7.86
CA THR A 85 -9.83 14.79 -8.54
C THR A 85 -9.64 13.32 -8.15
N GLY A 86 -10.64 12.49 -8.40
CA GLY A 86 -10.50 11.04 -8.23
C GLY A 86 -9.37 10.45 -9.10
N TRP A 87 -9.13 11.03 -10.27
CA TRP A 87 -8.04 10.67 -11.16
C TRP A 87 -6.66 10.98 -10.58
N ASP A 88 -6.47 12.14 -9.98
CA ASP A 88 -5.20 12.52 -9.36
C ASP A 88 -4.79 11.49 -8.29
N LEU A 89 -5.74 11.14 -7.41
CA LEU A 89 -5.49 10.18 -6.33
C LEU A 89 -5.34 8.74 -6.83
N TYR A 90 -6.04 8.39 -7.90
CA TYR A 90 -5.82 7.13 -8.59
C TYR A 90 -4.41 7.05 -9.19
N HIS A 91 -3.88 8.13 -9.78
CA HIS A 91 -2.50 8.16 -10.26
C HIS A 91 -1.49 8.05 -9.12
N THR A 92 -1.75 8.67 -7.98
CA THR A 92 -0.91 8.49 -6.78
C THR A 92 -0.79 7.01 -6.37
N HIS A 93 -1.88 6.26 -6.44
CA HIS A 93 -1.83 4.81 -6.23
C HIS A 93 -0.95 4.10 -7.27
N LYS A 94 -1.04 4.48 -8.55
CA LYS A 94 -0.18 3.89 -9.61
C LYS A 94 1.30 4.15 -9.33
N ASP A 95 1.65 5.35 -8.91
CA ASP A 95 3.02 5.71 -8.56
C ASP A 95 3.52 4.91 -7.36
N ALA A 96 2.68 4.68 -6.35
CA ALA A 96 3.00 3.79 -5.22
C ALA A 96 3.32 2.37 -5.69
N THR A 97 2.49 1.84 -6.59
CA THR A 97 2.70 0.50 -7.17
C THR A 97 3.99 0.44 -8.01
N LEU A 98 4.29 1.49 -8.79
CA LEU A 98 5.54 1.57 -9.56
C LEU A 98 6.76 1.61 -8.65
N LEU A 99 6.70 2.37 -7.55
CA LEU A 99 7.79 2.40 -6.57
C LEU A 99 7.97 1.02 -5.90
N ALA A 100 6.87 0.35 -5.52
CA ALA A 100 6.96 -1.01 -4.97
C ALA A 100 7.63 -2.01 -5.93
N LYS A 101 7.48 -1.75 -7.23
CA LYS A 101 8.05 -2.57 -8.31
C LYS A 101 9.48 -2.21 -8.72
N SER A 102 10.03 -1.12 -8.23
CA SER A 102 11.26 -0.53 -8.80
C SER A 102 12.53 -1.29 -8.46
N GLU A 103 12.54 -2.02 -7.37
CA GLU A 103 13.74 -2.75 -6.89
C GLU A 103 13.38 -3.95 -6.01
N PRO A 104 14.29 -4.90 -5.80
CA PRO A 104 14.10 -6.01 -4.89
C PRO A 104 14.29 -5.54 -3.44
N TRP A 105 13.17 -5.34 -2.73
CA TRP A 105 13.16 -4.90 -1.35
C TRP A 105 13.52 -6.03 -0.38
N GLU A 106 14.26 -5.69 0.68
CA GLU A 106 14.47 -6.56 1.83
C GLU A 106 13.27 -6.50 2.76
N CYS A 107 12.66 -7.66 3.02
CA CYS A 107 11.42 -7.79 3.77
C CYS A 107 11.50 -8.94 4.78
N THR A 108 10.77 -8.81 5.87
CA THR A 108 10.62 -9.86 6.89
C THR A 108 9.16 -10.16 7.16
N SER A 109 8.81 -11.42 7.32
CA SER A 109 7.48 -11.83 7.75
C SER A 109 7.38 -11.82 9.28
N SER A 110 6.20 -11.48 9.81
CA SER A 110 5.94 -11.52 11.25
C SER A 110 5.57 -12.93 11.75
N GLY A 111 5.43 -13.89 10.85
CA GLY A 111 4.87 -15.22 11.15
C GLY A 111 3.36 -15.21 11.45
N LYS A 112 2.69 -14.06 11.32
CA LYS A 112 1.25 -13.89 11.53
C LYS A 112 0.52 -13.67 10.20
N ALA A 113 -0.78 -13.95 10.19
CA ALA A 113 -1.66 -13.61 9.08
C ALA A 113 -2.79 -12.69 9.56
N ASP A 114 -3.36 -11.91 8.65
CA ASP A 114 -4.57 -11.13 8.91
C ASP A 114 -5.85 -11.98 8.77
N GLY A 115 -7.00 -11.38 9.06
CA GLY A 115 -8.30 -12.04 8.94
C GLY A 115 -8.69 -12.49 7.52
N TYR A 116 -7.91 -12.12 6.49
CA TYR A 116 -8.06 -12.54 5.10
C TYR A 116 -7.05 -13.63 4.69
N GLY A 117 -6.25 -14.13 5.65
CA GLY A 117 -5.21 -15.12 5.40
C GLY A 117 -3.98 -14.58 4.68
N ARG A 118 -3.75 -13.25 4.67
CA ARG A 118 -2.53 -12.65 4.12
C ARG A 118 -1.45 -12.63 5.17
N ILE A 119 -0.24 -13.10 4.84
CA ILE A 119 0.92 -12.97 5.74
C ILE A 119 1.25 -11.50 5.96
N LEU A 120 1.59 -11.15 7.19
CA LEU A 120 1.99 -9.79 7.55
C LEU A 120 3.50 -9.63 7.37
N VAL A 121 3.90 -8.67 6.54
CA VAL A 121 5.27 -8.45 6.09
C VAL A 121 5.70 -7.00 6.35
N VAL A 122 6.97 -6.81 6.72
CA VAL A 122 7.60 -5.49 6.85
C VAL A 122 8.73 -5.39 5.83
N CYS A 123 8.68 -4.36 4.97
CA CYS A 123 9.76 -3.96 4.08
C CYS A 123 10.19 -2.54 4.49
N PRO A 124 11.17 -2.38 5.38
CA PRO A 124 11.44 -1.10 6.04
C PRO A 124 11.76 0.03 5.08
N GLU A 125 12.60 -0.20 4.08
CA GLU A 125 13.02 0.84 3.16
C GLU A 125 11.90 1.21 2.17
N LEU A 126 11.15 0.24 1.64
CA LEU A 126 9.97 0.52 0.81
C LEU A 126 8.96 1.39 1.55
N ARG A 127 8.64 1.02 2.80
CA ARG A 127 7.73 1.77 3.66
C ARG A 127 8.19 3.22 3.85
N ARG A 128 9.47 3.43 4.16
CA ARG A 128 10.04 4.77 4.32
C ARG A 128 9.93 5.59 3.04
N ARG A 129 10.30 5.03 1.90
CA ARG A 129 10.24 5.73 0.61
C ARG A 129 8.82 6.09 0.18
N LEU A 130 7.87 5.18 0.34
CA LEU A 130 6.46 5.45 0.03
C LEU A 130 5.90 6.59 0.88
N ILE A 131 6.15 6.58 2.19
CA ILE A 131 5.70 7.64 3.10
C ILE A 131 6.40 8.97 2.80
N ALA A 132 7.74 8.96 2.61
CA ALA A 132 8.53 10.17 2.31
C ALA A 132 8.12 10.84 1.01
N SER A 133 7.65 10.06 0.03
CA SER A 133 7.17 10.56 -1.26
C SER A 133 5.70 10.97 -1.24
N GLY A 134 4.98 10.80 -0.13
CA GLY A 134 3.54 11.01 -0.05
C GLY A 134 2.73 10.03 -0.91
N LEU A 135 3.27 8.83 -1.18
CA LEU A 135 2.59 7.77 -1.95
C LEU A 135 1.88 6.76 -1.05
N ALA A 136 2.14 6.83 0.25
CA ALA A 136 1.46 6.08 1.29
C ALA A 136 1.25 6.96 2.53
N HIS A 137 0.32 6.56 3.36
CA HIS A 137 0.12 7.14 4.69
C HIS A 137 0.33 6.07 5.76
N ILE A 138 0.71 6.48 6.97
CA ILE A 138 0.81 5.57 8.11
C ILE A 138 -0.56 4.97 8.39
N TYR A 139 -0.57 3.72 8.79
CA TYR A 139 -1.78 2.99 9.13
C TYR A 139 -1.49 2.06 10.30
N ALA A 140 -2.05 2.39 11.47
CA ALA A 140 -1.96 1.59 12.69
C ALA A 140 -3.38 1.35 13.24
N TYR A 141 -3.85 0.12 13.17
CA TYR A 141 -5.22 -0.26 13.54
C TYR A 141 -5.26 -1.07 14.84
N GLY A 142 -6.31 -0.87 15.65
CA GLY A 142 -6.46 -1.52 16.94
C GLY A 142 -5.37 -1.08 17.93
N ASP A 143 -4.67 -2.05 18.51
CA ASP A 143 -3.61 -1.80 19.51
C ASP A 143 -2.25 -1.46 18.91
N GLU A 144 -2.13 -1.41 17.57
CA GLU A 144 -0.89 -1.04 16.91
C GLU A 144 -0.50 0.40 17.27
N VAL A 145 0.77 0.60 17.60
CA VAL A 145 1.35 1.91 17.88
C VAL A 145 2.05 2.41 16.62
N PRO A 146 1.68 3.59 16.08
CA PRO A 146 2.40 4.17 14.95
C PRO A 146 3.89 4.37 15.29
N ASP A 147 4.75 4.05 14.36
CA ASP A 147 6.20 4.28 14.46
C ASP A 147 6.47 5.79 14.45
N PRO A 148 7.07 6.38 15.52
CA PRO A 148 7.28 7.82 15.63
C PRO A 148 8.14 8.42 14.51
N ASP A 149 9.10 7.66 13.99
CA ASP A 149 9.97 8.13 12.92
C ASP A 149 9.24 8.16 11.57
N LEU A 150 8.32 7.23 11.34
CA LEU A 150 7.43 7.28 10.19
C LEU A 150 6.41 8.43 10.31
N VAL A 151 5.91 8.72 11.53
CA VAL A 151 5.04 9.88 11.75
C VAL A 151 5.76 11.17 11.37
N LYS A 152 7.00 11.38 11.83
CA LYS A 152 7.82 12.54 11.43
C LYS A 152 7.99 12.63 9.91
N LEU A 153 8.26 11.49 9.28
CA LEU A 153 8.46 11.41 7.84
C LEU A 153 7.18 11.77 7.06
N GLN A 154 6.02 11.31 7.51
CA GLN A 154 4.73 11.67 6.95
C GLN A 154 4.44 13.17 7.10
N LEU A 155 4.65 13.72 8.29
CA LEU A 155 4.45 15.15 8.54
C LEU A 155 5.38 16.01 7.68
N GLN A 156 6.62 15.55 7.44
CA GLN A 156 7.53 16.20 6.50
C GLN A 156 6.97 16.16 5.07
N ALA A 157 6.52 15.00 4.59
CA ALA A 157 5.91 14.87 3.27
C ALA A 157 4.65 15.76 3.10
N GLN A 158 3.85 15.90 4.16
CA GLN A 158 2.70 16.82 4.21
C GLN A 158 3.13 18.28 4.11
N ASN A 159 4.14 18.70 4.89
CA ASN A 159 4.67 20.06 4.85
C ASN A 159 5.26 20.42 3.48
N GLU A 160 5.91 19.46 2.84
CA GLU A 160 6.50 19.59 1.50
C GLU A 160 5.47 19.39 0.37
N ARG A 161 4.20 19.15 0.70
CA ARG A 161 3.11 18.95 -0.27
C ARG A 161 3.42 17.87 -1.31
N LYS A 162 3.97 16.74 -0.88
CA LYS A 162 4.32 15.61 -1.75
C LYS A 162 3.14 14.67 -2.01
N GLY A 163 3.07 14.10 -3.21
CA GLY A 163 2.15 13.05 -3.59
C GLY A 163 0.69 13.36 -3.22
N MET A 164 0.06 12.50 -2.44
CA MET A 164 -1.32 12.63 -1.97
C MET A 164 -1.59 13.87 -1.09
N TRP A 165 -0.56 14.60 -0.70
CA TRP A 165 -0.65 15.81 0.12
C TRP A 165 -0.61 17.11 -0.70
N ALA A 166 -0.30 17.03 -2.01
CA ALA A 166 0.01 18.20 -2.85
C ALA A 166 -1.14 19.20 -2.95
N LYS A 167 -2.38 18.73 -3.06
CA LYS A 167 -3.57 19.58 -3.29
C LYS A 167 -4.50 19.68 -2.08
N GLY A 168 -4.07 19.23 -0.92
CA GLY A 168 -4.82 19.28 0.34
C GLY A 168 -4.41 18.18 1.30
N ILE A 169 -4.54 18.43 2.59
CA ILE A 169 -4.25 17.50 3.67
C ILE A 169 -5.54 17.35 4.47
N PRO A 170 -6.28 16.24 4.32
CA PRO A 170 -7.47 16.02 5.13
C PRO A 170 -7.06 15.70 6.58
N ARG A 171 -7.93 15.92 7.52
CA ARG A 171 -7.69 15.51 8.92
C ARG A 171 -7.62 13.99 9.03
N THR A 172 -8.48 13.29 8.31
CA THR A 172 -8.45 11.83 8.25
C THR A 172 -8.52 11.36 6.81
N ILE A 173 -8.04 10.13 6.55
CA ILE A 173 -8.27 9.42 5.30
C ILE A 173 -9.27 8.30 5.58
N VAL A 174 -10.38 8.27 4.84
CA VAL A 174 -11.29 7.12 4.83
C VAL A 174 -10.60 5.97 4.12
N THR A 175 -10.30 4.89 4.82
CA THR A 175 -9.53 3.75 4.29
C THR A 175 -10.38 2.55 3.90
N SER A 176 -11.61 2.44 4.42
CA SER A 176 -12.59 1.46 3.97
C SER A 176 -14.00 1.91 4.28
N VAL A 177 -14.92 1.55 3.39
CA VAL A 177 -16.36 1.75 3.56
C VAL A 177 -17.05 0.40 3.46
N HIS A 178 -17.92 0.10 4.41
CA HIS A 178 -18.69 -1.14 4.49
C HIS A 178 -20.17 -0.82 4.61
N SER A 179 -21.03 -1.48 3.85
CA SER A 179 -22.48 -1.40 4.03
C SER A 179 -22.94 -2.33 5.12
N ILE A 180 -24.03 -1.99 5.82
CA ILE A 180 -24.65 -2.89 6.79
C ILE A 180 -25.13 -4.20 6.13
N ASP A 181 -25.47 -4.13 4.85
CA ASP A 181 -25.99 -5.27 4.07
C ASP A 181 -24.88 -6.17 3.50
N GLU A 182 -23.59 -5.83 3.72
CA GLU A 182 -22.51 -6.69 3.28
C GLU A 182 -22.51 -8.01 4.05
N PRO A 183 -22.32 -9.15 3.37
CA PRO A 183 -22.13 -10.42 4.06
C PRO A 183 -20.94 -10.33 5.01
N SER A 184 -21.07 -10.93 6.19
CA SER A 184 -19.96 -11.01 7.15
C SER A 184 -18.78 -11.72 6.50
N SER A 185 -17.59 -11.14 6.58
CA SER A 185 -16.35 -11.70 6.04
C SER A 185 -15.77 -12.87 6.86
N GLY A 186 -16.49 -13.36 7.84
CA GLY A 186 -16.15 -14.56 8.61
C GLY A 186 -17.06 -15.69 8.20
N GLY A 187 -16.48 -16.77 7.66
CA GLY A 187 -17.02 -18.06 7.26
C GLY A 187 -18.51 -18.36 7.47
N ASP A 188 -18.95 -19.57 7.19
CA ASP A 188 -20.35 -20.04 7.19
C ASP A 188 -21.17 -19.81 8.47
N ASP A 189 -20.58 -19.22 9.51
CA ASP A 189 -21.22 -18.87 10.78
C ASP A 189 -21.81 -17.44 10.82
N ALA A 190 -22.08 -16.82 9.68
CA ALA A 190 -22.67 -15.48 9.61
C ALA A 190 -24.09 -15.48 10.23
N LYS A 191 -24.15 -15.24 11.52
CA LYS A 191 -25.35 -15.17 12.34
C LYS A 191 -26.16 -13.93 11.99
N GLY A 192 -27.21 -14.07 11.21
CA GLY A 192 -28.28 -13.07 11.04
C GLY A 192 -27.89 -11.74 10.40
N PRO A 193 -28.84 -10.82 10.18
CA PRO A 193 -28.56 -9.46 9.71
C PRO A 193 -27.70 -8.71 10.74
N ARG A 194 -26.70 -7.99 10.25
CA ARG A 194 -25.88 -7.12 11.10
C ARG A 194 -26.76 -6.01 11.66
N THR A 195 -26.60 -5.70 12.93
CA THR A 195 -27.24 -4.55 13.58
C THR A 195 -26.43 -3.29 13.45
N GLU A 196 -25.14 -3.43 13.15
CA GLU A 196 -24.18 -2.34 13.01
C GLU A 196 -23.07 -2.73 12.03
N SER A 197 -22.54 -1.75 11.30
CA SER A 197 -21.35 -1.84 10.49
C SER A 197 -20.36 -0.74 10.87
N TYR A 198 -19.18 -0.71 10.29
CA TYR A 198 -18.19 0.33 10.55
C TYR A 198 -17.37 0.67 9.31
N ASN A 199 -17.01 1.94 9.20
CA ASN A 199 -16.01 2.41 8.25
C ASN A 199 -14.69 2.64 8.97
N ARG A 200 -13.56 2.46 8.29
CA ARG A 200 -12.25 2.75 8.88
C ARG A 200 -11.75 4.09 8.40
N VAL A 201 -11.25 4.88 9.33
CA VAL A 201 -10.64 6.18 9.07
C VAL A 201 -9.29 6.27 9.77
N CYS A 202 -8.32 6.87 9.10
CA CYS A 202 -6.96 7.04 9.60
C CYS A 202 -6.67 8.51 9.83
N ASP A 203 -6.29 8.88 11.05
CA ASP A 203 -5.86 10.24 11.39
C ASP A 203 -4.50 10.54 10.73
N THR A 204 -4.42 11.59 9.95
CA THR A 204 -3.25 11.92 9.14
C THR A 204 -2.09 12.52 9.92
N GLN A 205 -2.32 12.96 11.15
CA GLN A 205 -1.27 13.52 12.01
C GLN A 205 -0.58 12.44 12.85
N THR A 206 -1.33 11.42 13.23
CA THR A 206 -0.87 10.39 14.15
C THR A 206 -0.67 9.03 13.48
N GLY A 207 -1.33 8.77 12.36
CA GLY A 207 -1.38 7.45 11.71
C GLY A 207 -2.28 6.44 12.43
N LYS A 208 -2.97 6.84 13.50
CA LYS A 208 -3.95 5.98 14.19
C LYS A 208 -5.18 5.80 13.33
N THR A 209 -5.60 4.54 13.20
CA THR A 209 -6.80 4.16 12.47
C THR A 209 -7.86 3.65 13.44
N PHE A 210 -9.08 4.11 13.27
CA PHE A 210 -10.21 3.75 14.13
C PHE A 210 -11.45 3.42 13.29
N ALA A 211 -12.39 2.72 13.89
CA ALA A 211 -13.67 2.39 13.31
C ALA A 211 -14.70 3.49 13.63
N VAL A 212 -15.47 3.87 12.62
CA VAL A 212 -16.66 4.73 12.75
C VAL A 212 -17.88 3.86 12.55
N ALA A 213 -18.58 3.54 13.64
CA ALA A 213 -19.76 2.69 13.62
C ALA A 213 -20.95 3.42 12.97
N HIS A 214 -21.80 2.68 12.25
CA HIS A 214 -22.99 3.18 11.61
C HIS A 214 -23.99 2.04 11.27
N THR A 215 -25.22 2.42 10.92
CA THR A 215 -26.29 1.54 10.47
C THR A 215 -26.69 1.78 9.00
N THR A 216 -25.82 2.42 8.23
CA THR A 216 -26.12 2.84 6.85
C THR A 216 -26.04 1.67 5.89
N SER A 217 -27.08 1.51 5.05
CA SER A 217 -27.03 0.71 3.85
C SER A 217 -26.51 1.59 2.70
N PHE A 218 -25.29 1.32 2.26
CA PHE A 218 -24.68 2.02 1.12
C PHE A 218 -25.07 1.33 -0.18
N LYS A 219 -25.48 2.13 -1.15
CA LYS A 219 -25.63 1.69 -2.55
C LYS A 219 -24.30 1.78 -3.27
N THR A 220 -24.12 0.96 -4.30
CA THR A 220 -22.97 1.07 -5.19
C THR A 220 -22.79 2.50 -5.68
N CYS A 221 -21.57 3.02 -5.56
CA CYS A 221 -21.16 4.41 -5.88
C CYS A 221 -21.63 5.48 -4.88
N ASP A 222 -22.21 5.13 -3.75
CA ASP A 222 -22.42 6.09 -2.67
C ASP A 222 -21.07 6.57 -2.12
N VAL A 223 -21.07 7.79 -1.60
CA VAL A 223 -19.85 8.43 -1.06
C VAL A 223 -19.97 8.53 0.45
N PHE A 224 -18.96 8.05 1.16
CA PHE A 224 -18.80 8.29 2.58
C PHE A 224 -17.66 9.28 2.82
N CYS A 225 -17.93 10.35 3.56
CA CYS A 225 -16.97 11.40 3.91
C CYS A 225 -16.75 11.46 5.41
N TYR A 226 -15.49 11.69 5.82
CA TYR A 226 -15.15 11.90 7.22
C TYR A 226 -13.83 12.68 7.35
N GLY A 227 -13.84 13.76 8.16
CA GLY A 227 -12.65 14.55 8.48
C GLY A 227 -11.90 15.09 7.25
N GLY A 228 -12.63 15.52 6.23
CA GLY A 228 -12.09 16.16 5.04
C GLY A 228 -11.65 15.21 3.92
N SER A 229 -11.87 13.90 4.04
CA SER A 229 -11.71 12.95 2.95
C SER A 229 -12.98 12.15 2.68
N CYS A 230 -13.11 11.66 1.46
CA CYS A 230 -14.22 10.83 1.04
C CYS A 230 -13.72 9.57 0.33
N LEU A 231 -14.53 8.51 0.36
CA LEU A 231 -14.30 7.27 -0.36
C LEU A 231 -15.61 6.77 -0.97
N LEU A 232 -15.55 6.37 -2.25
CA LEU A 232 -16.67 5.70 -2.91
C LEU A 232 -16.86 4.30 -2.33
N TYR A 233 -18.11 3.94 -2.05
CA TYR A 233 -18.48 2.57 -1.74
C TYR A 233 -18.64 1.76 -3.02
N VAL A 234 -17.87 0.68 -3.14
CA VAL A 234 -17.98 -0.28 -4.25
C VAL A 234 -17.93 -1.70 -3.66
N PRO A 235 -19.01 -2.47 -3.74
CA PRO A 235 -19.04 -3.85 -3.30
C PRO A 235 -17.94 -4.68 -3.96
N PHE A 236 -17.35 -5.63 -3.23
CA PHE A 236 -16.20 -6.41 -3.73
C PHE A 236 -16.47 -7.07 -5.10
N LYS A 237 -17.65 -7.65 -5.30
CA LYS A 237 -18.06 -8.30 -6.57
C LYS A 237 -18.14 -7.33 -7.75
N GLU A 238 -18.29 -6.02 -7.48
CA GLU A 238 -18.44 -4.97 -8.48
C GLU A 238 -17.14 -4.17 -8.72
N ARG A 239 -16.03 -4.58 -8.10
CA ARG A 239 -14.71 -3.97 -8.32
C ARG A 239 -14.02 -4.48 -9.57
N TYR A 240 -14.42 -5.65 -10.08
CA TYR A 240 -13.70 -6.36 -11.14
C TYR A 240 -14.64 -6.90 -12.22
N GLY A 241 -14.08 -7.15 -13.40
CA GLY A 241 -14.73 -7.89 -14.47
C GLY A 241 -15.85 -7.13 -15.19
N LYS A 242 -16.80 -7.87 -15.75
CA LYS A 242 -17.89 -7.32 -16.58
C LYS A 242 -18.99 -6.62 -15.78
N GLN A 243 -19.11 -6.93 -14.49
CA GLN A 243 -20.10 -6.36 -13.57
C GLN A 243 -19.52 -5.19 -12.77
N ARG A 244 -18.49 -4.55 -13.30
CA ARG A 244 -17.84 -3.42 -12.62
C ARG A 244 -18.84 -2.28 -12.42
N ALA A 245 -18.81 -1.70 -11.21
CA ALA A 245 -19.68 -0.56 -10.86
C ALA A 245 -19.52 0.61 -11.85
N PRO A 246 -20.60 1.36 -12.14
CA PRO A 246 -20.55 2.46 -13.12
C PRO A 246 -19.60 3.59 -12.71
N CYS A 247 -19.32 3.77 -11.41
CA CYS A 247 -18.33 4.72 -10.91
C CYS A 247 -16.87 4.24 -10.99
N VAL A 248 -16.65 3.02 -11.46
CA VAL A 248 -15.32 2.40 -11.60
C VAL A 248 -15.27 1.66 -12.92
N THR A 249 -15.46 2.36 -14.03
CA THR A 249 -15.38 1.77 -15.35
C THR A 249 -13.95 1.81 -15.86
N GLY A 250 -13.49 0.73 -16.49
CA GLY A 250 -12.23 0.67 -17.22
C GLY A 250 -12.49 0.51 -18.72
N ASP A 251 -11.57 0.98 -19.56
CA ASP A 251 -11.60 0.67 -20.98
C ASP A 251 -11.58 -0.85 -21.19
N ALA A 252 -12.30 -1.35 -22.19
CA ALA A 252 -12.40 -2.78 -22.49
C ALA A 252 -11.04 -3.46 -22.73
N GLY A 253 -9.98 -2.68 -23.02
CA GLY A 253 -8.61 -3.17 -23.25
C GLY A 253 -7.67 -3.03 -22.06
N ASP A 254 -7.97 -2.19 -21.09
CA ASP A 254 -7.15 -2.02 -19.87
C ASP A 254 -7.98 -2.31 -18.63
N LYS A 255 -7.81 -3.50 -18.08
CA LYS A 255 -8.50 -3.95 -16.85
C LYS A 255 -8.24 -3.07 -15.62
N ASN A 256 -7.24 -2.20 -15.70
CA ASN A 256 -6.76 -1.36 -14.62
C ASN A 256 -7.00 0.14 -14.87
N ARG A 257 -7.58 0.51 -16.01
CA ARG A 257 -7.84 1.91 -16.33
C ARG A 257 -9.27 2.27 -15.94
N MET A 258 -9.42 3.23 -15.05
CA MET A 258 -10.70 3.88 -14.81
C MET A 258 -11.00 4.78 -16.02
N THR A 259 -12.18 4.61 -16.63
CA THR A 259 -12.68 5.63 -17.56
C THR A 259 -13.20 6.80 -16.75
N ALA A 260 -12.90 8.00 -17.22
CA ALA A 260 -13.38 9.23 -16.62
C ALA A 260 -14.92 9.21 -16.55
N MET A 261 -15.43 9.13 -15.34
CA MET A 261 -16.80 9.60 -15.09
C MET A 261 -16.73 11.08 -14.76
N SER A 262 -17.72 11.86 -15.18
CA SER A 262 -17.70 13.32 -15.02
C SER A 262 -17.41 13.79 -13.60
N HIS A 263 -17.78 13.01 -12.58
CA HIS A 263 -17.50 13.33 -11.18
C HIS A 263 -16.08 12.93 -10.71
N LEU A 264 -15.34 12.08 -11.46
CA LEU A 264 -13.94 11.77 -11.16
C LEU A 264 -12.99 12.87 -11.65
N ASP A 265 -13.41 13.66 -12.62
CA ASP A 265 -12.64 14.76 -13.18
C ASP A 265 -12.76 16.07 -12.37
N GLN A 266 -13.63 16.09 -11.37
CA GLN A 266 -13.86 17.23 -10.51
C GLN A 266 -13.50 16.91 -9.06
N PRO A 267 -12.95 17.89 -8.31
CA PRO A 267 -12.85 17.77 -6.86
C PRO A 267 -14.25 17.60 -6.26
N LEU A 268 -14.37 16.69 -5.30
CA LEU A 268 -15.62 16.55 -4.56
C LEU A 268 -15.69 17.68 -3.53
N VAL A 269 -16.75 18.48 -3.59
CA VAL A 269 -17.04 19.48 -2.55
C VAL A 269 -17.55 18.71 -1.33
N VAL A 270 -16.73 18.69 -0.27
CA VAL A 270 -17.09 18.05 1.00
C VAL A 270 -17.68 19.13 1.90
N ASP A 271 -18.98 19.08 2.13
CA ASP A 271 -19.58 19.90 3.19
C ASP A 271 -19.07 19.35 4.52
N GLU A 272 -18.25 20.13 5.20
CA GLU A 272 -17.82 19.84 6.58
C GLU A 272 -19.06 19.91 7.49
N LYS A 273 -19.57 18.77 7.90
CA LYS A 273 -20.58 18.67 8.97
C LYS A 273 -19.92 18.46 10.30
#